data_ea7ebb2d76562a4ca7892f3dde1efbcb
#
_entry.id   ea7ebb2d76562a4ca7892f3dde1efbcb
#
_cell.length_a   1.000
_cell.length_b   1.000
_cell.length_c   1.000
_cell.angle_alpha   90.00
_cell.angle_beta   90.00
_cell.angle_gamma   90.00
#
_symmetry.space_group_name_H-M   'P 1'
#
loop_
_entity.id
_entity.type
_entity.pdbx_description
1 polymer ?
#
loop_
_entity_poly.entity_id
_entity_poly.type
_entity_poly.pdbx_seq_one_letter_code
_entity_poly.pdbx_strand_id
1 'polypeptide(L)'
;MRPLTCHRPVIPGLTDPEIPEILKLASDAGAKFAGYVMLRLPYGLKELFLNWLAEYFPDRRQKVVNRLKSLFGEKLYDSTFYVRGRGKGPYADQVANMFKIACRKTGINKEPLHLSTEHFINPEIIQLNLFD
;
A
#
# COMPACT_ATOMS: atom_id res chain seq x y z
N MET A 1 -0.90 -22.83 9.28
CA MET A 1 -1.49 -22.03 8.20
C MET A 1 -0.80 -20.66 8.18
N ARG A 2 -0.07 -20.33 7.13
CA ARG A 2 0.61 -19.03 7.05
C ARG A 2 -0.44 -17.94 6.84
N PRO A 3 -0.44 -16.84 7.59
CA PRO A 3 -1.34 -15.73 7.32
C PRO A 3 -1.02 -15.14 5.95
N LEU A 4 -1.97 -15.19 5.03
CA LEU A 4 -1.87 -14.52 3.75
C LEU A 4 -1.99 -13.03 3.98
N THR A 5 -0.99 -12.28 3.56
CA THR A 5 -1.03 -10.82 3.54
C THR A 5 -1.28 -10.35 2.12
N CYS A 6 -2.28 -9.51 1.93
CA CYS A 6 -2.53 -8.85 0.67
C CYS A 6 -1.91 -7.44 0.73
N HIS A 7 -0.99 -7.16 -0.18
CA HIS A 7 -0.33 -5.87 -0.28
C HIS A 7 -0.39 -5.39 -1.73
N ARG A 8 -1.03 -4.26 -1.96
CA ARG A 8 -1.22 -3.72 -3.31
C ARG A 8 -1.07 -2.21 -3.31
N PRO A 9 -0.30 -1.63 -4.26
CA PRO A 9 -0.30 -0.20 -4.48
C PRO A 9 -1.63 0.25 -5.06
N VAL A 10 -2.20 1.30 -4.48
CA VAL A 10 -3.44 1.93 -4.93
C VAL A 10 -3.10 3.07 -5.87
N ILE A 11 -3.63 3.03 -7.09
CA ILE A 11 -3.54 4.13 -8.06
C ILE A 11 -4.75 5.04 -7.84
N PRO A 12 -4.56 6.25 -7.28
CA PRO A 12 -5.65 7.15 -6.95
C PRO A 12 -6.50 7.51 -8.17
N GLY A 13 -7.81 7.36 -8.08
CA GLY A 13 -8.73 7.65 -9.17
C GLY A 13 -8.83 6.56 -10.25
N LEU A 14 -8.07 5.47 -10.12
CA LEU A 14 -8.11 4.34 -11.06
C LEU A 14 -8.47 3.03 -10.35
N THR A 15 -7.71 2.63 -9.33
CA THR A 15 -7.89 1.33 -8.66
C THR A 15 -8.42 1.40 -7.23
N ASP A 16 -8.59 2.59 -6.68
CA ASP A 16 -9.20 2.80 -5.36
C ASP A 16 -10.61 2.18 -5.22
N PRO A 17 -11.52 2.22 -6.24
CA PRO A 17 -12.82 1.58 -6.12
C PRO A 17 -12.79 0.06 -6.02
N GLU A 18 -11.70 -0.56 -6.42
CA GLU A 18 -11.53 -2.03 -6.40
C GLU A 18 -11.19 -2.59 -5.01
N ILE A 19 -10.81 -1.74 -4.07
CA ILE A 19 -10.37 -2.15 -2.72
C ILE A 19 -11.38 -3.09 -2.03
N PRO A 20 -12.69 -2.78 -1.96
CA PRO A 20 -13.64 -3.64 -1.28
C PRO A 20 -13.77 -5.02 -1.89
N GLU A 21 -13.75 -5.11 -3.23
CA GLU A 21 -13.86 -6.37 -3.96
C GLU A 21 -12.61 -7.23 -3.76
N ILE A 22 -11.43 -6.63 -3.85
CA ILE A 22 -10.16 -7.32 -3.63
C ILE A 22 -10.08 -7.89 -2.21
N LEU A 23 -10.48 -7.11 -1.21
CA LEU A 23 -10.48 -7.57 0.18
C LEU A 23 -11.49 -8.71 0.40
N LYS A 24 -12.64 -8.67 -0.28
CA LYS A 24 -13.61 -9.76 -0.24
C LYS A 24 -13.01 -11.04 -0.81
N LEU A 25 -12.46 -10.98 -2.02
CA LEU A 25 -11.81 -12.13 -2.67
C LEU A 25 -10.63 -12.67 -1.85
N ALA A 26 -9.84 -11.78 -1.26
CA ALA A 26 -8.74 -12.18 -0.38
C ALA A 26 -9.25 -12.88 0.89
N SER A 27 -10.32 -12.40 1.49
CA SER A 27 -10.96 -13.03 2.66
C SER A 27 -11.51 -14.41 2.31
N ASP A 28 -12.19 -14.53 1.16
CA ASP A 28 -12.72 -15.81 0.66
C ASP A 28 -11.60 -16.82 0.40
N ALA A 29 -10.42 -16.35 0.01
CA ALA A 29 -9.20 -17.16 -0.16
C ALA A 29 -8.45 -17.45 1.17
N GLY A 30 -8.96 -16.98 2.32
CA GLY A 30 -8.39 -17.22 3.64
C GLY A 30 -7.37 -16.20 4.14
N ALA A 31 -7.28 -15.02 3.52
CA ALA A 31 -6.42 -13.95 4.01
C ALA A 31 -6.94 -13.40 5.34
N LYS A 32 -6.06 -13.30 6.33
CA LYS A 32 -6.37 -12.75 7.66
C LYS A 32 -5.91 -11.30 7.84
N PHE A 33 -4.89 -10.91 7.10
CA PHE A 33 -4.28 -9.59 7.20
C PHE A 33 -4.15 -8.96 5.83
N ALA A 34 -4.36 -7.66 5.74
CA ALA A 34 -4.17 -6.89 4.54
C ALA A 34 -3.61 -5.51 4.87
N GLY A 35 -2.85 -4.97 3.93
CA GLY A 35 -2.35 -3.61 3.96
C GLY A 35 -2.50 -2.98 2.58
N TYR A 36 -2.39 -1.67 2.50
CA TYR A 36 -2.29 -0.94 1.25
C TYR A 36 -1.22 0.14 1.33
N VAL A 37 -0.70 0.49 0.18
CA VAL A 37 0.13 1.68 -0.02
C VAL A 37 -0.40 2.46 -1.20
N MET A 38 -0.28 3.78 -1.16
CA MET A 38 -0.51 4.62 -2.33
C MET A 38 0.61 4.42 -3.34
N LEU A 39 0.30 4.65 -4.61
CA LEU A 39 1.28 4.60 -5.68
C LEU A 39 2.48 5.49 -5.36
N ARG A 40 3.66 4.93 -5.54
CA ARG A 40 4.93 5.60 -5.31
C ARG A 40 5.66 5.77 -6.63
N LEU A 41 6.08 6.99 -6.93
CA LEU A 41 6.74 7.36 -8.17
C LEU A 41 8.13 7.99 -7.92
N PRO A 42 9.06 7.25 -7.30
CA PRO A 42 10.41 7.73 -7.09
C PRO A 42 11.19 7.82 -8.41
N TYR A 43 12.16 8.73 -8.46
CA TYR A 43 13.08 8.89 -9.59
C TYR A 43 12.38 9.05 -10.96
N GLY A 44 12.83 8.34 -11.97
CA GLY A 44 12.31 8.41 -13.36
C GLY A 44 10.94 7.78 -13.58
N LEU A 45 10.31 7.18 -12.55
CA LEU A 45 9.00 6.53 -12.70
C LEU A 45 7.86 7.51 -13.00
N LYS A 46 8.01 8.79 -12.70
CA LYS A 46 6.98 9.81 -12.97
C LYS A 46 6.64 9.89 -14.46
N GLU A 47 7.65 10.05 -15.30
CA GLU A 47 7.47 10.17 -16.76
C GLU A 47 6.92 8.88 -17.34
N LEU A 48 7.50 7.75 -16.97
CA LEU A 48 7.04 6.44 -17.40
C LEU A 48 5.56 6.21 -17.07
N PHE A 49 5.15 6.54 -15.87
CA PHE A 49 3.76 6.40 -15.42
C PHE A 49 2.82 7.35 -16.18
N LEU A 50 3.21 8.60 -16.40
CA LEU A 50 2.41 9.57 -17.15
C LEU A 50 2.23 9.14 -18.60
N ASN A 51 3.25 8.57 -19.24
CA ASN A 51 3.17 8.03 -20.59
C ASN A 51 2.24 6.81 -20.64
N TRP A 52 2.39 5.90 -19.69
CA TRP A 52 1.49 4.75 -19.55
C TRP A 52 0.02 5.17 -19.35
N LEU A 53 -0.25 6.16 -18.50
CA LEU A 53 -1.60 6.69 -18.34
C LEU A 53 -2.16 7.33 -19.63
N ALA A 54 -1.32 8.03 -20.37
CA ALA A 54 -1.73 8.64 -21.64
C ALA A 54 -2.09 7.60 -22.71
N GLU A 55 -1.39 6.48 -22.72
CA GLU A 55 -1.59 5.40 -23.68
C GLU A 55 -2.82 4.54 -23.34
N TYR A 56 -2.93 4.10 -22.07
CA TYR A 56 -3.93 3.09 -21.67
C TYR A 56 -5.18 3.68 -21.02
N PHE A 57 -5.09 4.85 -20.39
CA PHE A 57 -6.19 5.49 -19.66
C PHE A 57 -6.25 7.01 -19.93
N PRO A 58 -6.34 7.44 -21.20
CA PRO A 58 -6.31 8.86 -21.55
C PRO A 58 -7.44 9.65 -20.87
N ASP A 59 -8.64 9.08 -20.80
CA ASP A 59 -9.82 9.71 -20.19
C ASP A 59 -9.69 9.91 -18.69
N ARG A 60 -8.88 9.11 -18.02
CA ARG A 60 -8.68 9.15 -16.55
C ARG A 60 -7.39 9.83 -16.14
N ARG A 61 -6.50 10.11 -17.10
CA ARG A 61 -5.17 10.68 -16.84
C ARG A 61 -5.23 11.91 -15.95
N GLN A 62 -6.05 12.89 -16.30
CA GLN A 62 -6.14 14.13 -15.54
C GLN A 62 -6.66 13.91 -14.12
N LYS A 63 -7.65 13.03 -13.95
CA LYS A 63 -8.19 12.67 -12.65
C LYS A 63 -7.11 12.05 -11.75
N VAL A 64 -6.35 11.09 -12.27
CA VAL A 64 -5.28 10.41 -11.52
C VAL A 64 -4.19 11.39 -11.11
N VAL A 65 -3.74 12.25 -12.05
CA VAL A 65 -2.72 13.28 -11.78
C VAL A 65 -3.20 14.25 -10.69
N ASN A 66 -4.44 14.74 -10.77
CA ASN A 66 -4.99 15.64 -9.77
C ASN A 66 -5.09 14.99 -8.39
N ARG A 67 -5.46 13.72 -8.33
CA ARG A 67 -5.51 12.95 -7.08
C ARG A 67 -4.13 12.74 -6.47
N LEU A 68 -3.13 12.40 -7.28
CA LEU A 68 -1.73 12.29 -6.81
C LEU A 68 -1.23 13.61 -6.24
N LYS A 69 -1.47 14.72 -6.93
CA LYS A 69 -1.11 16.05 -6.44
C LYS A 69 -1.80 16.40 -5.13
N SER A 70 -3.07 16.07 -4.98
CA SER A 70 -3.79 16.30 -3.72
C SER A 70 -3.25 15.48 -2.54
N LEU A 71 -2.66 14.31 -2.81
CA LEU A 71 -2.05 13.45 -1.79
C LEU A 71 -0.66 13.93 -1.35
N PHE A 72 0.10 14.55 -2.25
CA PHE A 72 1.52 14.83 -2.06
C PHE A 72 1.86 16.33 -2.17
N GLY A 73 0.89 17.21 -1.92
CA GLY A 73 1.13 18.67 -1.86
C GLY A 73 1.57 19.26 -3.21
N GLU A 74 0.72 19.13 -4.23
CA GLU A 74 0.95 19.59 -5.61
C GLU A 74 2.09 18.86 -6.36
N LYS A 75 2.71 17.85 -5.75
CA LYS A 75 3.71 16.98 -6.37
C LYS A 75 3.08 15.65 -6.78
N LEU A 76 3.70 14.95 -7.71
CA LEU A 76 3.28 13.59 -8.08
C LEU A 76 3.76 12.53 -7.08
N TYR A 77 4.75 12.86 -6.27
CA TYR A 77 5.31 11.98 -5.25
C TYR A 77 6.08 12.80 -4.19
N ASP A 78 5.97 12.37 -2.94
CA ASP A 78 6.74 12.90 -1.81
C ASP A 78 7.50 11.72 -1.16
N SER A 79 8.82 11.87 -1.01
CA SER A 79 9.69 10.87 -0.42
C SER A 79 9.72 10.90 1.11
N THR A 80 9.08 11.89 1.74
CA THR A 80 9.06 12.05 3.19
C THR A 80 8.53 10.79 3.87
N PHE A 81 9.22 10.35 4.89
CA PHE A 81 8.80 9.19 5.68
C PHE A 81 7.38 9.42 6.25
N TYR A 82 6.57 8.40 6.37
CA TYR A 82 5.14 8.42 6.70
C TYR A 82 4.20 9.04 5.64
N VAL A 83 4.66 9.94 4.77
CA VAL A 83 3.84 10.52 3.70
C VAL A 83 3.87 9.68 2.45
N ARG A 84 5.05 9.19 2.09
CA ARG A 84 5.33 8.48 0.83
C ARG A 84 4.43 7.26 0.54
N GLY A 85 3.89 6.63 1.58
CA GLY A 85 3.09 5.41 1.44
C GLY A 85 1.58 5.62 1.62
N ARG A 86 1.15 6.75 2.16
CA ARG A 86 -0.27 7.01 2.46
C ARG A 86 -0.80 8.32 1.90
N GLY A 87 0.07 9.28 1.65
CA GLY A 87 -0.32 10.64 1.31
C GLY A 87 -0.87 11.41 2.51
N LYS A 88 -1.36 12.61 2.26
CA LYS A 88 -2.01 13.49 3.23
C LYS A 88 -3.28 14.07 2.64
N GLY A 89 -4.16 14.58 3.52
CA GLY A 89 -5.36 15.32 3.16
C GLY A 89 -6.62 14.48 3.07
N PRO A 90 -7.77 15.12 2.76
CA PRO A 90 -9.09 14.50 2.83
C PRO A 90 -9.25 13.25 1.96
N TYR A 91 -8.59 13.22 0.80
CA TYR A 91 -8.65 12.06 -0.08
C TYR A 91 -7.88 10.85 0.49
N ALA A 92 -6.73 11.09 1.12
CA ALA A 92 -5.99 10.05 1.83
C ALA A 92 -6.85 9.44 2.95
N ASP A 93 -7.53 10.29 3.72
CA ASP A 93 -8.44 9.88 4.80
C ASP A 93 -9.63 9.09 4.26
N GLN A 94 -10.19 9.50 3.12
CA GLN A 94 -11.29 8.79 2.45
C GLN A 94 -10.88 7.37 2.06
N VAL A 95 -9.71 7.20 1.44
CA VAL A 95 -9.19 5.88 1.06
C VAL A 95 -8.90 5.04 2.30
N ALA A 96 -8.31 5.61 3.34
CA ALA A 96 -8.04 4.92 4.59
C ALA A 96 -9.35 4.43 5.26
N ASN A 97 -10.38 5.26 5.29
CA ASN A 97 -11.68 4.90 5.84
C ASN A 97 -12.37 3.81 5.02
N MET A 98 -12.33 3.91 3.70
CA MET A 98 -12.88 2.88 2.81
C MET A 98 -12.18 1.54 3.02
N PHE A 99 -10.87 1.52 3.09
CA PHE A 99 -10.09 0.32 3.40
C PHE A 99 -10.47 -0.27 4.77
N LYS A 100 -10.55 0.56 5.81
CA LYS A 100 -10.91 0.14 7.17
C LYS A 100 -12.32 -0.46 7.22
N ILE A 101 -13.29 0.15 6.55
CA ILE A 101 -14.66 -0.35 6.47
C ILE A 101 -14.70 -1.70 5.74
N ALA A 102 -13.99 -1.81 4.61
CA ALA A 102 -13.93 -3.04 3.83
C ALA A 102 -13.27 -4.19 4.62
N CYS A 103 -12.16 -3.92 5.34
CA CYS A 103 -11.55 -4.90 6.26
C CYS A 103 -12.53 -5.36 7.33
N ARG A 104 -13.28 -4.43 7.94
CA ARG A 104 -14.28 -4.77 8.96
C ARG A 104 -15.39 -5.65 8.42
N LYS A 105 -15.88 -5.38 7.20
CA LYS A 105 -16.93 -6.18 6.55
C LYS A 105 -16.48 -7.59 6.19
N THR A 106 -15.21 -7.75 5.83
CA THR A 106 -14.63 -9.04 5.40
C THR A 106 -13.99 -9.83 6.53
N GLY A 107 -13.85 -9.24 7.72
CA GLY A 107 -13.17 -9.87 8.86
C GLY A 107 -11.64 -9.89 8.75
N ILE A 108 -11.06 -9.22 7.74
CA ILE A 108 -9.63 -9.01 7.62
C ILE A 108 -9.16 -7.98 8.67
N ASN A 109 -7.96 -8.16 9.20
CA ASN A 109 -7.38 -7.32 10.26
C ASN A 109 -8.23 -7.29 11.54
N LYS A 110 -8.98 -8.35 11.81
CA LYS A 110 -9.80 -8.46 13.02
C LYS A 110 -8.95 -8.56 14.28
N GLU A 111 -7.83 -9.27 14.18
CA GLU A 111 -6.86 -9.45 15.25
C GLU A 111 -5.57 -8.68 14.92
N PRO A 112 -4.85 -8.19 15.95
CA PRO A 112 -3.56 -7.58 15.71
C PRO A 112 -2.56 -8.60 15.14
N LEU A 113 -1.70 -8.14 14.25
CA LEU A 113 -0.65 -8.97 13.69
C LEU A 113 0.43 -9.21 14.74
N HIS A 114 0.53 -10.44 15.25
CA HIS A 114 1.62 -10.88 16.12
C HIS A 114 2.70 -11.58 15.30
N LEU A 115 3.88 -10.99 15.29
CA LEU A 115 5.06 -11.59 14.67
C LEU A 115 5.74 -12.48 15.70
N SER A 116 6.00 -13.74 15.33
CA SER A 116 6.79 -14.65 16.16
C SER A 116 8.27 -14.34 16.03
N THR A 117 8.95 -14.28 17.15
CA THR A 117 10.43 -14.19 17.22
C THR A 117 11.08 -15.54 17.55
N GLU A 118 10.31 -16.62 17.57
CA GLU A 118 10.75 -17.95 17.95
C GLU A 118 11.95 -18.46 17.13
N HIS A 119 11.99 -18.07 15.85
CA HIS A 119 13.08 -18.45 14.95
C HIS A 119 14.13 -17.34 14.78
N PHE A 120 14.04 -16.27 15.57
CA PHE A 120 15.05 -15.20 15.52
C PHE A 120 16.30 -15.65 16.25
N ILE A 121 17.40 -15.70 15.52
CA ILE A 121 18.74 -15.96 16.08
C ILE A 121 19.44 -14.61 16.21
N ASN A 122 19.77 -14.21 17.46
CA ASN A 122 20.51 -12.98 17.68
C ASN A 122 21.98 -13.18 17.22
N PRO A 123 22.43 -12.48 16.18
CA PRO A 123 23.80 -12.63 15.69
C PRO A 123 24.86 -12.20 16.70
N GLU A 124 24.52 -11.35 17.67
CA GLU A 124 25.45 -10.94 18.74
C GLU A 124 25.82 -12.08 19.68
N ILE A 125 25.00 -13.14 19.77
CA ILE A 125 25.28 -14.30 20.61
C ILE A 125 26.13 -15.34 19.87
N ILE A 126 26.22 -15.25 18.55
CA ILE A 126 26.90 -16.24 17.69
C ILE A 126 28.09 -15.60 16.95
N GLN A 127 28.55 -14.45 17.40
CA GLN A 127 29.76 -13.89 16.82
C GLN A 127 30.94 -14.78 17.21
N LEU A 128 31.30 -15.71 16.33
CA LEU A 128 32.57 -16.42 16.40
C LEU A 128 33.69 -15.38 16.23
N ASN A 129 34.60 -15.37 17.18
CA ASN A 129 35.81 -14.55 17.05
C ASN A 129 36.56 -14.99 15.79
N LEU A 130 36.73 -14.07 14.85
CA LEU A 130 37.42 -14.34 13.59
C LEU A 130 38.93 -14.56 13.76
N PHE A 131 39.45 -14.40 14.99
CA PHE A 131 40.87 -14.38 15.32
C PHE A 131 41.25 -15.26 16.51
N ASP A 132 40.44 -16.26 16.82
CA ASP A 132 40.86 -17.31 17.76
C ASP A 132 41.53 -18.48 17.04
#